data_72645b0fb8757d6f320b3d60d0b4a606
#
_entry.id   72645b0fb8757d6f320b3d60d0b4a606
#
_cell.length_a   1.000
_cell.length_b   1.000
_cell.length_c   1.000
_cell.angle_alpha   90.00
_cell.angle_beta   90.00
_cell.angle_gamma   90.00
#
_symmetry.space_group_name_H-M   'P 1'
#
loop_
_entity.id
_entity.type
_entity.pdbx_description
1 polymer ?
#
loop_
_entity_poly.entity_id
_entity_poly.type
_entity_poly.pdbx_seq_one_letter_code
_entity_poly.pdbx_strand_id
1 'polypeptide(L)'
;MITQIIIAWIWGHILEYIAHKYLLHDRRRFPFAFKNHFQKHHRAARKNQMYDPGYESVVSSWFEIEALTIAAFIHFPIIFFFPAAYLTLVISLVSYYLLHRKSHLNVEWGKKWMPWHYAHHMGPDQNKNWGVRLPIIDLLMRTSDFKR
;
A
#
# COMPACT_ATOMS: atom_id res chain seq x y z
N MET A 1 -18.63 -6.77 -18.01
CA MET A 1 -17.16 -6.97 -17.89
C MET A 1 -16.43 -5.67 -17.55
N ILE A 2 -16.48 -4.62 -18.38
CA ILE A 2 -15.77 -3.34 -18.11
C ILE A 2 -16.17 -2.72 -16.77
N THR A 3 -17.46 -2.68 -16.45
CA THR A 3 -17.96 -2.15 -15.18
C THR A 3 -17.37 -2.89 -13.97
N GLN A 4 -17.25 -4.22 -14.04
CA GLN A 4 -16.66 -5.04 -12.98
C GLN A 4 -15.18 -4.67 -12.76
N ILE A 5 -14.42 -4.45 -13.84
CA ILE A 5 -13.03 -4.06 -13.80
C ILE A 5 -12.88 -2.68 -13.12
N ILE A 6 -13.70 -1.70 -13.54
CA ILE A 6 -13.65 -0.34 -12.97
C ILE A 6 -13.98 -0.36 -11.48
N ILE A 7 -15.06 -1.05 -11.08
CA ILE A 7 -15.46 -1.14 -9.67
C ILE A 7 -14.38 -1.83 -8.84
N ALA A 8 -13.81 -2.94 -9.32
CA ALA A 8 -12.77 -3.67 -8.62
C ALA A 8 -11.46 -2.86 -8.51
N TRP A 9 -11.12 -2.08 -9.55
CA TRP A 9 -9.97 -1.19 -9.52
C TRP A 9 -10.14 -0.07 -8.46
N ILE A 10 -11.32 0.59 -8.43
CA ILE A 10 -11.65 1.60 -7.40
C ILE A 10 -11.62 0.95 -6.01
N TRP A 11 -12.22 -0.24 -5.85
CA TRP A 11 -12.22 -0.98 -4.59
C TRP A 11 -10.80 -1.30 -4.11
N GLY A 12 -9.90 -1.70 -5.03
CA GLY A 12 -8.50 -1.93 -4.70
C GLY A 12 -7.79 -0.71 -4.11
N HIS A 13 -8.11 0.52 -4.56
CA HIS A 13 -7.57 1.75 -3.97
C HIS A 13 -8.21 2.09 -2.62
N ILE A 14 -9.51 1.83 -2.46
CA ILE A 14 -10.21 2.01 -1.18
C ILE A 14 -9.65 1.04 -0.14
N LEU A 15 -9.47 -0.24 -0.50
CA LEU A 15 -8.92 -1.27 0.36
C LEU A 15 -7.50 -0.91 0.83
N GLU A 16 -6.65 -0.46 -0.10
CA GLU A 16 -5.31 0.03 0.20
C GLU A 16 -5.34 1.18 1.23
N TYR A 17 -6.15 2.20 1.00
CA TYR A 17 -6.30 3.34 1.90
C TYR A 17 -6.79 2.91 3.29
N ILE A 18 -7.82 2.06 3.36
CA ILE A 18 -8.39 1.57 4.63
C ILE A 18 -7.36 0.73 5.38
N ALA A 19 -6.72 -0.23 4.71
CA ALA A 19 -5.73 -1.10 5.32
C ALA A 19 -4.53 -0.29 5.83
N HIS A 20 -4.00 0.60 5.03
CA HIS A 20 -2.85 1.42 5.40
C HIS A 20 -3.16 2.29 6.62
N LYS A 21 -4.25 3.06 6.57
CA LYS A 21 -4.62 4.00 7.64
C LYS A 21 -5.08 3.32 8.92
N TYR A 22 -5.97 2.33 8.81
CA TYR A 22 -6.69 1.81 9.97
C TYR A 22 -6.20 0.44 10.47
N LEU A 23 -5.39 -0.30 9.69
CA LEU A 23 -4.77 -1.53 10.15
C LEU A 23 -3.28 -1.34 10.42
N LEU A 24 -2.53 -0.76 9.48
CA LEU A 24 -1.08 -0.69 9.56
C LEU A 24 -0.59 0.46 10.47
N HIS A 25 -1.37 1.54 10.61
CA HIS A 25 -1.06 2.68 11.47
C HIS A 25 -1.82 2.72 12.81
N ASP A 26 -2.77 1.80 13.06
CA ASP A 26 -3.52 1.76 14.34
C ASP A 26 -2.83 0.84 15.36
N ARG A 27 -2.00 1.43 16.22
CA ARG A 27 -1.32 0.72 17.32
C ARG A 27 -2.28 0.06 18.30
N ARG A 28 -3.46 0.66 18.52
CA ARG A 28 -4.37 0.20 19.59
C ARG A 28 -5.13 -1.05 19.16
N ARG A 29 -5.64 -1.06 17.92
CA ARG A 29 -6.46 -2.16 17.42
C ARG A 29 -5.63 -3.29 16.82
N PHE A 30 -4.52 -2.93 16.13
CA PHE A 30 -3.69 -3.87 15.36
C PHE A 30 -2.20 -3.75 15.72
N PRO A 31 -1.81 -4.02 16.98
CA PRO A 31 -0.43 -3.78 17.45
C PRO A 31 0.62 -4.56 16.69
N PHE A 32 0.30 -5.76 16.18
CA PHE A 32 1.22 -6.57 15.39
C PHE A 32 1.45 -5.98 13.99
N ALA A 33 0.39 -5.57 13.30
CA ALA A 33 0.49 -4.92 12.00
C ALA A 33 1.23 -3.58 12.12
N PHE A 34 0.89 -2.77 13.12
CA PHE A 34 1.58 -1.52 13.43
C PHE A 34 3.07 -1.73 13.70
N LYS A 35 3.45 -2.75 14.48
CA LYS A 35 4.86 -3.05 14.75
C LYS A 35 5.63 -3.37 13.47
N ASN A 36 5.07 -4.19 12.59
CA ASN A 36 5.76 -4.57 11.36
C ASN A 36 5.81 -3.42 10.35
N HIS A 37 4.71 -2.70 10.16
CA HIS A 37 4.64 -1.60 9.22
C HIS A 37 5.30 -0.32 9.78
N PHE A 38 4.78 0.23 10.87
CA PHE A 38 5.23 1.54 11.36
C PHE A 38 6.58 1.47 12.09
N GLN A 39 6.75 0.52 13.04
CA GLN A 39 7.98 0.48 13.83
C GLN A 39 9.17 -0.13 13.11
N LYS A 40 8.98 -1.06 12.17
CA LYS A 40 10.08 -1.65 11.40
C LYS A 40 10.26 -0.92 10.07
N HIS A 41 9.25 -0.99 9.20
CA HIS A 41 9.33 -0.49 7.83
C HIS A 41 9.50 1.05 7.76
N HIS A 42 8.60 1.84 8.36
CA HIS A 42 8.75 3.31 8.37
C HIS A 42 10.06 3.75 9.04
N ARG A 43 10.45 3.09 10.15
CA ARG A 43 11.71 3.41 10.81
C ARG A 43 12.92 3.09 9.94
N ALA A 44 12.92 1.96 9.21
CA ALA A 44 13.98 1.60 8.28
C ALA A 44 14.07 2.60 7.14
N ALA A 45 12.93 2.94 6.50
CA ALA A 45 12.85 3.92 5.44
C ALA A 45 13.37 5.30 5.90
N ARG A 46 12.96 5.80 7.06
CA ARG A 46 13.44 7.09 7.58
C ARG A 46 14.93 7.09 7.91
N LYS A 47 15.43 6.00 8.51
CA LYS A 47 16.86 5.86 8.84
C LYS A 47 17.74 5.87 7.59
N ASN A 48 17.28 5.30 6.51
CA ASN A 48 18.04 5.08 5.28
C ASN A 48 17.54 5.98 4.11
N GLN A 49 16.93 7.15 4.40
CA GLN A 49 16.51 8.11 3.39
C GLN A 49 15.55 7.55 2.35
N MET A 50 14.51 6.84 2.79
CA MET A 50 13.49 6.11 2.03
C MET A 50 13.88 4.69 1.63
N TYR A 51 15.17 4.34 1.57
CA TYR A 51 15.58 2.97 1.26
C TYR A 51 15.21 2.02 2.40
N ASP A 52 14.58 0.89 2.08
CA ASP A 52 14.28 -0.15 3.05
C ASP A 52 14.88 -1.50 2.61
N PRO A 53 15.97 -1.97 3.29
CA PRO A 53 16.59 -3.26 2.99
C PRO A 53 15.64 -4.46 3.21
N GLY A 54 14.54 -4.26 3.94
CA GLY A 54 13.49 -5.27 4.10
C GLY A 54 12.84 -5.68 2.78
N TYR A 55 12.99 -4.89 1.71
CA TYR A 55 12.49 -5.22 0.38
C TYR A 55 13.52 -5.86 -0.57
N GLU A 56 14.76 -6.06 -0.15
CA GLU A 56 15.77 -6.71 -1.00
C GLU A 56 15.39 -8.15 -1.34
N SER A 57 14.76 -8.85 -0.40
CA SER A 57 14.25 -10.20 -0.65
C SER A 57 12.75 -10.34 -0.35
N VAL A 58 12.12 -11.32 -1.01
CA VAL A 58 10.72 -11.70 -0.74
C VAL A 58 10.54 -12.18 0.70
N VAL A 59 11.54 -12.88 1.24
CA VAL A 59 11.51 -13.39 2.62
C VAL A 59 11.51 -12.26 3.64
N SER A 60 12.28 -11.20 3.40
CA SER A 60 12.33 -10.05 4.31
C SER A 60 11.04 -9.24 4.34
N SER A 61 10.28 -9.22 3.23
CA SER A 61 8.98 -8.54 3.09
C SER A 61 7.78 -9.47 3.32
N TRP A 62 8.00 -10.64 3.90
CA TRP A 62 6.98 -11.69 4.08
C TRP A 62 5.68 -11.19 4.71
N PHE A 63 5.76 -10.34 5.73
CA PHE A 63 4.57 -9.80 6.40
C PHE A 63 3.60 -9.09 5.44
N GLU A 64 4.13 -8.30 4.51
CA GLU A 64 3.30 -7.61 3.51
C GLU A 64 2.68 -8.60 2.52
N ILE A 65 3.46 -9.58 2.06
CA ILE A 65 2.98 -10.63 1.14
C ILE A 65 1.87 -11.45 1.82
N GLU A 66 2.04 -11.82 3.08
CA GLU A 66 1.03 -12.52 3.87
C GLU A 66 -0.27 -11.71 3.96
N ALA A 67 -0.18 -10.42 4.29
CA ALA A 67 -1.35 -9.55 4.37
C ALA A 67 -2.10 -9.44 3.03
N LEU A 68 -1.38 -9.31 1.92
CA LEU A 68 -1.96 -9.26 0.57
C LEU A 68 -2.57 -10.61 0.17
N THR A 69 -1.94 -11.72 0.55
CA THR A 69 -2.47 -13.07 0.32
C THR A 69 -3.77 -13.30 1.09
N ILE A 70 -3.83 -12.86 2.35
CA ILE A 70 -5.06 -12.91 3.16
C ILE A 70 -6.16 -12.06 2.51
N ALA A 71 -5.82 -10.84 2.04
CA ALA A 71 -6.77 -10.00 1.33
C ALA A 71 -7.32 -10.66 0.06
N ALA A 72 -6.45 -11.29 -0.75
CA ALA A 72 -6.88 -12.05 -1.92
C ALA A 72 -7.79 -13.22 -1.55
N PHE A 73 -7.46 -13.96 -0.49
CA PHE A 73 -8.23 -15.10 -0.02
C PHE A 73 -9.62 -14.70 0.51
N ILE A 74 -9.72 -13.63 1.28
CA ILE A 74 -11.02 -13.10 1.77
C ILE A 74 -11.94 -12.74 0.60
N HIS A 75 -11.39 -12.23 -0.49
CA HIS A 75 -12.15 -11.84 -1.67
C HIS A 75 -12.35 -12.99 -2.69
N PHE A 76 -11.76 -14.16 -2.44
CA PHE A 76 -11.83 -15.30 -3.35
C PHE A 76 -13.25 -15.70 -3.78
N PRO A 77 -14.29 -15.66 -2.92
CA PRO A 77 -15.65 -16.00 -3.35
C PRO A 77 -16.18 -15.15 -4.53
N ILE A 78 -15.61 -13.95 -4.75
CA ILE A 78 -16.01 -13.06 -5.86
C ILE A 78 -15.75 -13.73 -7.23
N ILE A 79 -14.76 -14.63 -7.32
CA ILE A 79 -14.40 -15.28 -8.60
C ILE A 79 -15.57 -16.06 -9.21
N PHE A 80 -16.42 -16.64 -8.37
CA PHE A 80 -17.54 -17.46 -8.83
C PHE A 80 -18.66 -16.67 -9.49
N PHE A 81 -18.79 -15.38 -9.16
CA PHE A 81 -19.84 -14.50 -9.66
C PHE A 81 -19.29 -13.41 -10.60
N PHE A 82 -18.08 -12.94 -10.34
CA PHE A 82 -17.46 -11.81 -11.04
C PHE A 82 -15.97 -12.06 -11.28
N PRO A 83 -15.59 -13.03 -12.13
CA PRO A 83 -14.18 -13.41 -12.31
C PRO A 83 -13.28 -12.26 -12.77
N ALA A 84 -13.78 -11.37 -13.64
CA ALA A 84 -13.01 -10.19 -14.07
C ALA A 84 -12.76 -9.22 -12.92
N ALA A 85 -13.70 -9.04 -11.99
CA ALA A 85 -13.50 -8.22 -10.79
C ALA A 85 -12.44 -8.83 -9.86
N TYR A 86 -12.53 -10.13 -9.60
CA TYR A 86 -11.55 -10.81 -8.75
C TYR A 86 -10.13 -10.74 -9.34
N LEU A 87 -9.98 -11.02 -10.64
CA LEU A 87 -8.68 -10.90 -11.29
C LEU A 87 -8.12 -9.48 -11.22
N THR A 88 -8.96 -8.46 -11.43
CA THR A 88 -8.56 -7.06 -11.31
C THR A 88 -8.10 -6.73 -9.87
N LEU A 89 -8.78 -7.25 -8.86
CA LEU A 89 -8.36 -7.07 -7.48
C LEU A 89 -7.00 -7.73 -7.20
N VAL A 90 -6.80 -8.97 -7.65
CA VAL A 90 -5.50 -9.66 -7.51
C VAL A 90 -4.38 -8.87 -8.19
N ILE A 91 -4.61 -8.38 -9.42
CA ILE A 91 -3.65 -7.50 -10.13
C ILE A 91 -3.38 -6.22 -9.31
N SER A 92 -4.41 -5.64 -8.68
CA SER A 92 -4.26 -4.48 -7.79
C SER A 92 -3.35 -4.78 -6.60
N LEU A 93 -3.54 -5.92 -5.91
CA LEU A 93 -2.72 -6.33 -4.78
C LEU A 93 -1.26 -6.59 -5.18
N VAL A 94 -1.04 -7.28 -6.29
CA VAL A 94 0.29 -7.53 -6.83
C VAL A 94 0.98 -6.21 -7.24
N SER A 95 0.27 -5.32 -7.94
CA SER A 95 0.82 -4.03 -8.34
C SER A 95 1.16 -3.13 -7.13
N TYR A 96 0.37 -3.19 -6.07
CA TYR A 96 0.69 -2.53 -4.80
C TYR A 96 2.06 -2.98 -4.30
N TYR A 97 2.28 -4.29 -4.13
CA TYR A 97 3.55 -4.82 -3.65
C TYR A 97 4.73 -4.43 -4.54
N LEU A 98 4.59 -4.59 -5.86
CA LEU A 98 5.68 -4.31 -6.79
C LEU A 98 6.07 -2.83 -6.81
N LEU A 99 5.09 -1.91 -6.82
CA LEU A 99 5.34 -0.47 -6.80
C LEU A 99 5.89 -0.01 -5.46
N HIS A 100 5.35 -0.52 -4.36
CA HIS A 100 5.81 -0.24 -3.00
C HIS A 100 7.28 -0.68 -2.85
N ARG A 101 7.57 -1.94 -3.14
CA ARG A 101 8.93 -2.48 -3.15
C ARG A 101 9.88 -1.66 -4.01
N LYS A 102 9.47 -1.35 -5.25
CA LYS A 102 10.29 -0.57 -6.18
C LYS A 102 10.60 0.83 -5.64
N SER A 103 9.65 1.50 -5.00
CA SER A 103 9.83 2.84 -4.45
C SER A 103 10.86 2.88 -3.32
N HIS A 104 10.98 1.81 -2.55
CA HIS A 104 11.95 1.68 -1.47
C HIS A 104 13.32 1.18 -1.92
N LEU A 105 13.41 0.40 -2.98
CA LEU A 105 14.69 -0.06 -3.54
C LEU A 105 15.30 0.93 -4.54
N ASN A 106 14.49 1.75 -5.17
CA ASN A 106 14.94 2.80 -6.09
C ASN A 106 14.34 4.14 -5.66
N VAL A 107 15.02 4.79 -4.71
CA VAL A 107 14.55 6.01 -4.05
C VAL A 107 14.30 7.16 -5.03
N GLU A 108 15.17 7.35 -6.01
CA GLU A 108 15.01 8.42 -7.02
C GLU A 108 13.79 8.17 -7.90
N TRP A 109 13.54 6.91 -8.27
CA TRP A 109 12.31 6.55 -8.96
C TRP A 109 11.08 6.81 -8.08
N GLY A 110 11.14 6.43 -6.78
CA GLY A 110 10.06 6.67 -5.81
C GLY A 110 9.74 8.17 -5.65
N LYS A 111 10.75 9.02 -5.47
CA LYS A 111 10.59 10.49 -5.40
C LYS A 111 9.90 11.04 -6.66
N LYS A 112 10.32 10.58 -7.83
CA LYS A 112 9.82 11.10 -9.12
C LYS A 112 8.40 10.65 -9.42
N TRP A 113 8.07 9.37 -9.21
CA TRP A 113 6.84 8.76 -9.69
C TRP A 113 5.78 8.50 -8.61
N MET A 114 6.20 8.51 -7.33
CA MET A 114 5.33 8.30 -6.18
C MET A 114 5.61 9.35 -5.09
N PRO A 115 5.60 10.66 -5.42
CA PRO A 115 5.98 11.72 -4.47
C PRO A 115 5.08 11.75 -3.22
N TRP A 116 3.82 11.35 -3.33
CA TRP A 116 2.90 11.21 -2.18
C TRP A 116 3.39 10.13 -1.22
N HIS A 117 3.82 8.97 -1.72
CA HIS A 117 4.34 7.89 -0.90
C HIS A 117 5.69 8.25 -0.26
N TYR A 118 6.57 8.93 -1.02
CA TYR A 118 7.78 9.51 -0.46
C TYR A 118 7.47 10.49 0.68
N ALA A 119 6.48 11.37 0.51
CA ALA A 119 6.05 12.32 1.55
C ALA A 119 5.42 11.60 2.76
N HIS A 120 4.73 10.48 2.55
CA HIS A 120 4.21 9.64 3.63
C HIS A 120 5.32 9.13 4.55
N HIS A 121 6.42 8.63 3.98
CA HIS A 121 7.56 8.14 4.77
C HIS A 121 8.45 9.25 5.31
N MET A 122 8.79 10.23 4.49
CA MET A 122 9.84 11.21 4.77
C MET A 122 9.32 12.58 5.21
N GLY A 123 8.03 12.84 5.02
CA GLY A 123 7.40 14.10 5.42
C GLY A 123 7.27 14.27 6.94
N PRO A 124 6.87 15.47 7.39
CA PRO A 124 6.70 15.77 8.80
C PRO A 124 5.50 15.05 9.42
N ASP A 125 4.47 14.74 8.64
CA ASP A 125 3.26 14.05 9.11
C ASP A 125 3.05 12.74 8.36
N GLN A 126 3.34 11.62 9.02
CA GLN A 126 3.14 10.27 8.49
C GLN A 126 1.69 9.80 8.57
N ASN A 127 0.75 10.65 9.03
CA ASN A 127 -0.69 10.39 9.01
C ASN A 127 -1.38 11.04 7.80
N LYS A 128 -0.65 11.18 6.71
CA LYS A 128 -1.08 11.70 5.41
C LYS A 128 -0.62 10.78 4.29
N ASN A 129 -1.24 10.92 3.11
CA ASN A 129 -0.81 10.21 1.88
C ASN A 129 -0.82 8.68 2.02
N TRP A 130 -1.98 8.12 2.34
CA TRP A 130 -2.17 6.69 2.61
C TRP A 130 -2.12 5.80 1.37
N GLY A 131 -2.47 6.35 0.20
CA GLY A 131 -2.40 5.62 -1.06
C GLY A 131 -0.96 5.44 -1.51
N VAL A 132 -0.54 4.20 -1.75
CA VAL A 132 0.79 3.89 -2.29
C VAL A 132 0.79 4.02 -3.80
N ARG A 133 -0.10 3.28 -4.49
CA ARG A 133 -0.14 3.26 -5.96
C ARG A 133 -0.54 4.60 -6.57
N LEU A 134 -1.62 5.18 -6.08
CA LEU A 134 -2.13 6.50 -6.51
C LEU A 134 -2.79 7.21 -5.33
N PRO A 135 -2.67 8.55 -5.21
CA PRO A 135 -3.24 9.32 -4.10
C PRO A 135 -4.73 9.66 -4.30
N ILE A 136 -5.49 8.86 -5.07
CA ILE A 136 -6.87 9.18 -5.45
C ILE A 136 -7.77 9.30 -4.24
N ILE A 137 -7.71 8.32 -3.33
CA ILE A 137 -8.55 8.32 -2.14
C ILE A 137 -8.10 9.41 -1.17
N ASP A 138 -6.79 9.67 -1.06
CA ASP A 138 -6.27 10.78 -0.25
C ASP A 138 -6.78 12.14 -0.74
N LEU A 139 -6.84 12.37 -2.03
CA LEU A 139 -7.39 13.60 -2.62
C LEU A 139 -8.87 13.75 -2.28
N LEU A 140 -9.67 12.68 -2.41
CA LEU A 140 -11.09 12.67 -2.08
C LEU A 140 -11.33 12.89 -0.58
N MET A 141 -10.51 12.26 0.27
CA MET A 141 -10.62 12.31 1.74
C MET A 141 -9.87 13.49 2.37
N ARG A 142 -9.24 14.36 1.55
CA ARG A 142 -8.44 15.51 1.98
C ARG A 142 -7.31 15.13 2.96
N THR A 143 -6.73 13.94 2.75
CA THR A 143 -5.58 13.45 3.50
C THR A 143 -4.27 13.54 2.71
N SER A 144 -4.31 14.15 1.53
CA SER A 144 -3.15 14.36 0.67
C SER A 144 -2.33 15.56 1.15
N ASP A 145 -1.02 15.38 1.31
CA ASP A 145 -0.05 16.42 1.67
C ASP A 145 1.32 16.09 1.05
N PHE A 146 1.51 16.47 -0.20
CA PHE A 146 2.81 16.35 -0.88
C PHE A 146 2.99 17.48 -1.90
N LYS A 147 4.23 17.93 -2.04
CA LYS A 147 4.61 18.89 -3.09
C LYS A 147 5.05 18.13 -4.33
N ARG A 148 4.54 18.53 -5.48
CA ARG A 148 5.01 18.06 -6.78
C ARG A 148 6.35 18.67 -7.14
#